data_243c6ae33150f485f713403a390d6dac
#
_entry.id   243c6ae33150f485f713403a390d6dac
#
_cell.length_a   1.000
_cell.length_b   1.000
_cell.length_c   1.000
_cell.angle_alpha   90.00
_cell.angle_beta   90.00
_cell.angle_gamma   90.00
#
_symmetry.space_group_name_H-M   'P 1'
#
loop_
_entity.id
_entity.type
_entity.pdbx_description
1 polymer ?
#
loop_
_entity_poly.entity_id
_entity_poly.type
_entity_poly.pdbx_seq_one_letter_code
_entity_poly.pdbx_strand_id
1 'polypeptide(L)'
;MFAWLSSPTEPDHQLYVFARNDDFFFGVLHSRAHETWGLRLGTRLETRPRYTPTTCFETFPFPTPTEGQRHAIEDAGKKLDELRSRWLNPPEWTRTETLEFPGSADGPWKRYVDPATVDARGIGTVRYPRLVPKDAECAKELKKRTLTNLYNERPTWLDLAHRRLDEAVFAAYGWPADLSDDELLARLLELNLSRASQQ
;
A
#
# COMPACT_ATOMS: atom_id res chain seq x y z
N MET A 1 -1.24 -6.69 3.79
CA MET A 1 -1.26 -5.95 2.50
C MET A 1 -1.50 -4.48 2.77
N PHE A 2 -0.81 -3.61 2.06
CA PHE A 2 -0.94 -2.17 2.18
C PHE A 2 -1.55 -1.59 0.90
N ALA A 3 -2.22 -0.45 0.99
CA ALA A 3 -2.82 0.25 -0.13
C ALA A 3 -2.73 1.76 0.10
N TRP A 4 -2.58 2.50 -0.97
CA TRP A 4 -2.70 3.95 -0.91
C TRP A 4 -4.16 4.36 -0.73
N LEU A 5 -4.38 5.27 0.19
CA LEU A 5 -5.68 5.90 0.39
C LEU A 5 -5.55 7.40 0.10
N SER A 6 -6.37 7.89 -0.82
CA SER A 6 -6.44 9.33 -1.07
C SER A 6 -7.45 10.00 -0.14
N SER A 7 -7.09 11.19 0.39
CA SER A 7 -8.07 12.03 1.07
C SER A 7 -9.24 12.31 0.10
N PRO A 8 -10.49 12.26 0.55
CA PRO A 8 -10.94 12.22 1.93
C PRO A 8 -11.38 10.83 2.46
N THR A 9 -10.80 9.76 1.93
CA THR A 9 -11.17 8.41 2.38
C THR A 9 -10.85 8.24 3.87
N GLU A 10 -11.85 7.93 4.66
CA GLU A 10 -11.70 7.58 6.07
C GLU A 10 -11.73 6.06 6.21
N PRO A 11 -10.63 5.43 6.65
CA PRO A 11 -10.60 3.99 6.86
C PRO A 11 -11.37 3.58 8.12
N ASP A 12 -11.88 2.35 8.10
CA ASP A 12 -12.51 1.72 9.26
C ASP A 12 -11.50 1.58 10.43
N HIS A 13 -12.02 1.55 11.66
CA HIS A 13 -11.25 1.39 12.91
C HIS A 13 -10.38 0.11 12.98
N GLN A 14 -10.59 -0.85 12.09
CA GLN A 14 -9.76 -2.06 11.99
C GLN A 14 -8.53 -1.89 11.11
N LEU A 15 -8.37 -0.73 10.47
CA LEU A 15 -7.24 -0.41 9.61
C LEU A 15 -6.25 0.51 10.33
N TYR A 16 -4.96 0.28 10.07
CA TYR A 16 -3.89 1.14 10.55
C TYR A 16 -3.46 2.08 9.43
N VAL A 17 -3.47 3.38 9.72
CA VAL A 17 -3.08 4.43 8.78
C VAL A 17 -1.65 4.87 9.07
N PHE A 18 -0.81 4.83 8.05
CA PHE A 18 0.52 5.41 8.07
C PHE A 18 0.49 6.73 7.32
N ALA A 19 0.85 7.83 7.98
CA ALA A 19 0.91 9.16 7.38
C ALA A 19 2.16 9.31 6.50
N ARG A 20 2.27 8.50 5.45
CA ARG A 20 3.39 8.44 4.50
C ARG A 20 2.85 8.43 3.08
N ASN A 21 3.62 8.98 2.14
CA ASN A 21 3.28 9.05 0.73
C ASN A 21 4.48 8.74 -0.19
N ASP A 22 5.49 8.03 0.32
CA ASP A 22 6.68 7.68 -0.44
C ASP A 22 6.68 6.21 -0.88
N ASP A 23 7.04 5.97 -2.13
CA ASP A 23 7.04 4.65 -2.75
C ASP A 23 8.12 3.73 -2.18
N PHE A 24 9.20 4.27 -1.60
CA PHE A 24 10.21 3.48 -0.89
C PHE A 24 9.59 2.78 0.32
N PHE A 25 8.88 3.53 1.16
CA PHE A 25 8.22 2.99 2.33
C PHE A 25 7.18 1.93 1.95
N PHE A 26 6.35 2.25 0.93
CA PHE A 26 5.38 1.32 0.39
C PHE A 26 6.03 0.03 -0.13
N GLY A 27 7.14 0.15 -0.88
CA GLY A 27 7.89 -0.98 -1.40
C GLY A 27 8.44 -1.86 -0.29
N VAL A 28 9.11 -1.28 0.70
CA VAL A 28 9.65 -2.05 1.83
C VAL A 28 8.55 -2.81 2.58
N LEU A 29 7.40 -2.17 2.83
CA LEU A 29 6.27 -2.83 3.51
C LEU A 29 5.63 -3.97 2.71
N HIS A 30 5.79 -3.99 1.39
CA HIS A 30 5.30 -5.08 0.52
C HIS A 30 6.34 -6.15 0.24
N SER A 31 7.57 -5.97 0.73
CA SER A 31 8.63 -6.95 0.55
C SER A 31 8.45 -8.18 1.43
N ARG A 32 9.02 -9.28 0.99
CA ARG A 32 9.12 -10.52 1.75
C ARG A 32 9.80 -10.31 3.12
N ALA A 33 10.76 -9.38 3.22
CA ALA A 33 11.40 -9.06 4.49
C ALA A 33 10.40 -8.58 5.54
N HIS A 34 9.53 -7.64 5.18
CA HIS A 34 8.51 -7.14 6.09
C HIS A 34 7.35 -8.14 6.29
N GLU A 35 6.98 -8.90 5.26
CA GLU A 35 5.96 -9.94 5.37
C GLU A 35 6.38 -11.02 6.38
N THR A 36 7.59 -11.57 6.24
CA THR A 36 8.14 -12.60 7.14
C THR A 36 8.20 -12.07 8.59
N TRP A 37 8.68 -10.84 8.79
CA TRP A 37 8.70 -10.19 10.10
C TRP A 37 7.29 -10.03 10.68
N GLY A 38 6.36 -9.48 9.90
CA GLY A 38 4.99 -9.25 10.32
C GLY A 38 4.22 -10.52 10.65
N LEU A 39 4.43 -11.60 9.89
CA LEU A 39 3.81 -12.91 10.15
C LEU A 39 4.37 -13.57 11.41
N ARG A 40 5.63 -13.32 11.74
CA ARG A 40 6.27 -13.89 12.94
C ARG A 40 5.91 -13.14 14.21
N LEU A 41 5.92 -11.80 14.18
CA LEU A 41 5.72 -10.95 15.35
C LEU A 41 4.28 -10.45 15.52
N GLY A 42 3.47 -10.59 14.50
CA GLY A 42 2.04 -10.31 14.56
C GLY A 42 1.31 -11.25 15.52
N THR A 43 0.24 -10.76 16.07
CA THR A 43 -0.66 -11.59 16.87
C THR A 43 -1.53 -12.47 15.96
N ARG A 44 -2.20 -13.44 16.54
CA ARG A 44 -3.18 -14.26 15.83
C ARG A 44 -4.54 -14.14 16.51
N LEU A 45 -5.56 -13.96 15.68
CA LEU A 45 -6.94 -14.14 16.10
C LEU A 45 -7.40 -15.48 15.50
N GLU A 46 -7.49 -16.50 16.34
CA GLU A 46 -7.64 -17.90 15.88
C GLU A 46 -6.47 -18.31 14.97
N THR A 47 -6.76 -18.65 13.71
CA THR A 47 -5.76 -18.99 12.69
C THR A 47 -5.35 -17.82 11.79
N ARG A 48 -5.96 -16.62 11.98
CA ARG A 48 -5.74 -15.47 11.10
C ARG A 48 -4.63 -14.58 11.65
N PRO A 49 -3.61 -14.26 10.86
CA PRO A 49 -2.60 -13.28 11.27
C PRO A 49 -3.24 -11.91 11.45
N ARG A 50 -2.91 -11.26 12.57
CA ARG A 50 -3.29 -9.87 12.84
C ARG A 50 -2.03 -9.03 12.87
N TYR A 51 -1.98 -8.02 12.02
CA TYR A 51 -0.92 -7.04 12.01
C TYR A 51 -1.07 -6.12 13.23
N THR A 52 -0.02 -6.00 14.03
CA THR A 52 0.00 -5.13 15.20
C THR A 52 1.11 -4.09 14.99
N PRO A 53 0.82 -2.78 14.86
CA PRO A 53 1.82 -1.77 14.54
C PRO A 53 3.00 -1.77 15.50
N THR A 54 2.75 -1.87 16.80
CA THR A 54 3.78 -1.85 17.85
C THR A 54 4.77 -3.02 17.77
N THR A 55 4.37 -4.17 17.22
CA THR A 55 5.24 -5.34 17.12
C THR A 55 5.70 -5.64 15.70
N CYS A 56 4.89 -5.28 14.68
CA CYS A 56 5.22 -5.58 13.29
C CYS A 56 5.90 -4.40 12.58
N PHE A 57 5.54 -3.16 12.93
CA PHE A 57 6.03 -1.97 12.25
C PHE A 57 7.11 -1.23 13.05
N GLU A 58 6.83 -0.89 14.30
CA GLU A 58 7.75 -0.11 15.12
C GLU A 58 9.07 -0.84 15.43
N THR A 59 9.01 -2.18 15.45
CA THR A 59 10.20 -3.02 15.66
C THR A 59 10.88 -3.47 14.37
N PHE A 60 10.31 -3.16 13.19
CA PHE A 60 10.89 -3.61 11.93
C PHE A 60 12.18 -2.83 11.61
N PRO A 61 13.30 -3.52 11.39
CA PRO A 61 14.58 -2.87 11.12
C PRO A 61 14.67 -2.47 9.63
N PHE A 62 14.06 -1.36 9.24
CA PHE A 62 14.10 -0.86 7.86
C PHE A 62 15.52 -0.83 7.29
N PRO A 63 15.72 -1.11 5.98
CA PRO A 63 17.03 -1.02 5.35
C PRO A 63 17.53 0.43 5.34
N THR A 64 18.86 0.60 5.31
CA THR A 64 19.52 1.89 5.13
C THR A 64 20.13 1.94 3.73
N PRO A 65 19.35 2.26 2.69
CA PRO A 65 19.78 2.17 1.31
C PRO A 65 20.70 3.33 0.92
N THR A 66 21.55 3.10 -0.07
CA THR A 66 22.11 4.18 -0.90
C THR A 66 21.00 4.82 -1.73
N GLU A 67 21.26 5.99 -2.34
CA GLU A 67 20.29 6.67 -3.18
C GLU A 67 19.82 5.79 -4.36
N GLY A 68 20.74 5.13 -5.04
CA GLY A 68 20.40 4.21 -6.13
C GLY A 68 19.55 3.01 -5.70
N GLN A 69 19.82 2.44 -4.51
CA GLN A 69 19.03 1.35 -3.94
C GLN A 69 17.63 1.83 -3.53
N ARG A 70 17.54 3.06 -2.98
CA ARG A 70 16.25 3.68 -2.67
C ARG A 70 15.38 3.82 -3.91
N HIS A 71 15.91 4.40 -4.98
CA HIS A 71 15.20 4.55 -6.25
C HIS A 71 14.76 3.19 -6.84
N ALA A 72 15.60 2.16 -6.75
CA ALA A 72 15.22 0.82 -7.23
C ALA A 72 14.02 0.24 -6.47
N ILE A 73 13.94 0.47 -5.14
CA ILE A 73 12.79 0.05 -4.33
C ILE A 73 11.56 0.90 -4.66
N GLU A 74 11.69 2.22 -4.81
CA GLU A 74 10.62 3.13 -5.19
C GLU A 74 10.00 2.72 -6.53
N ASP A 75 10.82 2.49 -7.55
CA ASP A 75 10.38 2.06 -8.87
C ASP A 75 9.65 0.71 -8.84
N ALA A 76 10.19 -0.26 -8.09
CA ALA A 76 9.57 -1.58 -7.96
C ALA A 76 8.25 -1.50 -7.17
N GLY A 77 8.20 -0.72 -6.08
CA GLY A 77 7.00 -0.49 -5.28
C GLY A 77 5.90 0.20 -6.08
N LYS A 78 6.24 1.28 -6.78
CA LYS A 78 5.33 1.99 -7.68
C LYS A 78 4.80 1.08 -8.78
N LYS A 79 5.68 0.27 -9.39
CA LYS A 79 5.27 -0.68 -10.43
C LYS A 79 4.31 -1.74 -9.93
N LEU A 80 4.53 -2.26 -8.72
CA LEU A 80 3.62 -3.19 -8.08
C LEU A 80 2.24 -2.56 -7.88
N ASP A 81 2.18 -1.33 -7.37
CA ASP A 81 0.92 -0.61 -7.14
C ASP A 81 0.17 -0.31 -8.45
N GLU A 82 0.86 0.15 -9.50
CA GLU A 82 0.30 0.37 -10.83
C GLU A 82 -0.36 -0.90 -11.40
N LEU A 83 0.34 -2.04 -11.33
CA LEU A 83 -0.15 -3.31 -11.84
C LEU A 83 -1.38 -3.79 -11.06
N ARG A 84 -1.36 -3.66 -9.73
CA ARG A 84 -2.50 -3.98 -8.86
C ARG A 84 -3.69 -3.09 -9.14
N SER A 85 -3.49 -1.79 -9.24
CA SER A 85 -4.51 -0.80 -9.54
C SER A 85 -5.17 -1.05 -10.88
N ARG A 86 -4.37 -1.39 -11.91
CA ARG A 86 -4.88 -1.75 -13.24
C ARG A 86 -5.69 -3.05 -13.22
N TRP A 87 -5.27 -4.04 -12.44
CA TRP A 87 -6.02 -5.29 -12.29
C TRP A 87 -7.33 -5.09 -11.54
N LEU A 88 -7.32 -4.27 -10.49
CA LEU A 88 -8.51 -3.95 -9.69
C LEU A 88 -9.53 -3.11 -10.48
N ASN A 89 -9.05 -2.19 -11.30
CA ASN A 89 -9.86 -1.22 -12.03
C ASN A 89 -9.44 -1.17 -13.51
N PRO A 90 -9.70 -2.24 -14.29
CA PRO A 90 -9.32 -2.26 -15.70
C PRO A 90 -9.96 -1.08 -16.46
N PRO A 91 -9.18 -0.30 -17.24
CA PRO A 91 -9.72 0.84 -18.00
C PRO A 91 -10.81 0.45 -19.00
N GLU A 92 -10.77 -0.78 -19.49
CA GLU A 92 -11.78 -1.34 -20.39
C GLU A 92 -13.14 -1.57 -19.71
N TRP A 93 -13.18 -1.72 -18.36
CA TRP A 93 -14.40 -1.96 -17.59
C TRP A 93 -14.88 -0.77 -16.78
N THR A 94 -14.03 0.26 -16.66
CA THR A 94 -14.29 1.43 -15.82
C THR A 94 -14.37 2.71 -16.64
N ARG A 95 -15.11 3.69 -16.14
CA ARG A 95 -15.13 5.08 -16.61
C ARG A 95 -15.08 6.01 -15.41
N THR A 96 -14.57 7.22 -15.62
CA THR A 96 -14.63 8.25 -14.61
C THR A 96 -15.98 8.95 -14.66
N GLU A 97 -16.61 9.10 -13.49
CA GLU A 97 -17.81 9.90 -13.27
C GLU A 97 -17.50 10.98 -12.25
N THR A 98 -17.88 12.21 -12.51
CA THR A 98 -17.72 13.31 -11.56
C THR A 98 -18.99 13.45 -10.73
N LEU A 99 -18.86 13.27 -9.41
CA LEU A 99 -19.90 13.59 -8.46
C LEU A 99 -19.84 15.07 -8.11
N GLU A 100 -21.00 15.73 -8.13
CA GLU A 100 -21.16 17.11 -7.70
C GLU A 100 -22.06 17.19 -6.46
N PHE A 101 -21.57 17.86 -5.41
CA PHE A 101 -22.32 18.08 -4.17
C PHE A 101 -21.76 19.29 -3.41
N PRO A 102 -22.52 19.93 -2.50
CA PRO A 102 -22.02 21.01 -1.69
C PRO A 102 -21.02 20.52 -0.64
N GLY A 103 -19.92 21.26 -0.44
CA GLY A 103 -18.93 20.94 0.58
C GLY A 103 -18.18 22.19 1.06
N SER A 104 -17.64 22.10 2.28
CA SER A 104 -16.86 23.19 2.87
C SER A 104 -15.51 23.37 2.17
N ALA A 105 -15.11 24.61 1.91
CA ALA A 105 -13.81 24.95 1.35
C ALA A 105 -12.64 24.56 2.28
N ASP A 106 -12.88 24.45 3.60
CA ASP A 106 -11.90 24.05 4.60
C ASP A 106 -12.11 22.59 5.09
N GLY A 107 -13.12 21.89 4.54
CA GLY A 107 -13.49 20.55 4.94
C GLY A 107 -12.63 19.45 4.31
N PRO A 108 -12.98 18.19 4.56
CA PRO A 108 -12.24 17.01 4.03
C PRO A 108 -12.14 17.00 2.49
N TRP A 109 -13.13 17.62 1.81
CA TRP A 109 -13.23 17.68 0.36
C TRP A 109 -12.57 18.91 -0.26
N LYS A 110 -11.89 19.75 0.53
CA LYS A 110 -11.35 21.07 0.10
C LYS A 110 -10.57 21.03 -1.22
N ARG A 111 -9.81 19.96 -1.48
CA ARG A 111 -9.02 19.81 -2.71
C ARG A 111 -9.87 19.62 -3.98
N TYR A 112 -11.15 19.31 -3.83
CA TYR A 112 -12.11 19.10 -4.92
C TYR A 112 -13.19 20.17 -4.98
N VAL A 113 -13.15 21.15 -4.08
CA VAL A 113 -14.08 22.29 -4.12
C VAL A 113 -13.67 23.23 -5.25
N ASP A 114 -14.62 23.60 -6.09
CA ASP A 114 -14.42 24.65 -7.10
C ASP A 114 -14.40 26.02 -6.40
N PRO A 115 -13.24 26.72 -6.37
CA PRO A 115 -13.12 27.99 -5.65
C PRO A 115 -14.07 29.06 -6.14
N ALA A 116 -14.47 29.02 -7.42
CA ALA A 116 -15.39 30.00 -8.02
C ALA A 116 -16.83 29.89 -7.52
N THR A 117 -17.18 28.76 -6.86
CA THR A 117 -18.53 28.49 -6.37
C THR A 117 -18.69 28.71 -4.87
N VAL A 118 -17.61 29.12 -4.17
CA VAL A 118 -17.64 29.27 -2.70
C VAL A 118 -18.45 30.48 -2.28
N ASP A 119 -19.49 30.26 -1.47
CA ASP A 119 -20.37 31.29 -0.95
C ASP A 119 -19.78 31.96 0.32
N ALA A 120 -20.49 32.96 0.86
CA ALA A 120 -20.09 33.68 2.07
C ALA A 120 -20.01 32.81 3.33
N ARG A 121 -20.58 31.61 3.32
CA ARG A 121 -20.52 30.62 4.42
C ARG A 121 -19.35 29.64 4.24
N GLY A 122 -18.53 29.79 3.19
CA GLY A 122 -17.44 28.89 2.89
C GLY A 122 -17.87 27.57 2.26
N ILE A 123 -19.09 27.50 1.69
CA ILE A 123 -19.61 26.31 1.02
C ILE A 123 -19.50 26.48 -0.49
N GLY A 124 -18.90 25.54 -1.16
CA GLY A 124 -18.75 25.50 -2.62
C GLY A 124 -19.17 24.17 -3.22
N THR A 125 -19.09 24.05 -4.54
CA THR A 125 -19.36 22.81 -5.27
C THR A 125 -18.12 21.91 -5.25
N VAL A 126 -18.25 20.76 -4.65
CA VAL A 126 -17.24 19.68 -4.74
C VAL A 126 -17.44 18.97 -6.08
N ARG A 127 -16.36 18.78 -6.84
CA ARG A 127 -16.32 17.97 -8.06
C ARG A 127 -15.38 16.79 -7.84
N TYR A 128 -15.93 15.68 -7.38
CA TYR A 128 -15.15 14.50 -7.02
C TYR A 128 -15.17 13.45 -8.13
N PRO A 129 -14.03 13.19 -8.81
CA PRO A 129 -13.92 12.13 -9.80
C PRO A 129 -13.84 10.77 -9.11
N ARG A 130 -14.69 9.84 -9.51
CA ARG A 130 -14.64 8.45 -9.08
C ARG A 130 -14.68 7.49 -10.27
N LEU A 131 -14.07 6.33 -10.11
CA LEU A 131 -14.21 5.24 -11.06
C LEU A 131 -15.53 4.51 -10.81
N VAL A 132 -16.26 4.29 -11.89
CA VAL A 132 -17.52 3.52 -11.88
C VAL A 132 -17.48 2.48 -13.00
N PRO A 133 -18.21 1.36 -12.88
CA PRO A 133 -18.37 0.42 -13.97
C PRO A 133 -18.96 1.09 -15.20
N LYS A 134 -18.56 0.66 -16.40
CA LYS A 134 -19.13 1.16 -17.65
C LYS A 134 -20.59 0.74 -17.82
N ASP A 135 -20.91 -0.49 -17.40
CA ASP A 135 -22.23 -1.12 -17.49
C ASP A 135 -22.44 -2.17 -16.39
N ALA A 136 -23.59 -2.84 -16.41
CA ALA A 136 -23.98 -3.83 -15.41
C ALA A 136 -23.10 -5.11 -15.46
N GLU A 137 -22.63 -5.50 -16.64
CA GLU A 137 -21.74 -6.67 -16.79
C GLU A 137 -20.35 -6.37 -16.23
N CYS A 138 -19.79 -5.19 -16.55
CA CYS A 138 -18.57 -4.71 -15.93
C CYS A 138 -18.68 -4.62 -14.41
N ALA A 139 -19.83 -4.15 -13.88
CA ALA A 139 -20.06 -4.10 -12.44
C ALA A 139 -20.01 -5.48 -11.77
N LYS A 140 -20.55 -6.51 -12.45
CA LYS A 140 -20.53 -7.89 -11.96
C LYS A 140 -19.11 -8.47 -11.92
N GLU A 141 -18.32 -8.21 -12.97
CA GLU A 141 -16.92 -8.66 -13.02
C GLU A 141 -16.03 -7.91 -12.02
N LEU A 142 -16.21 -6.60 -11.86
CA LEU A 142 -15.45 -5.80 -10.89
C LEU A 142 -15.69 -6.23 -9.45
N LYS A 143 -16.84 -6.77 -9.08
CA LYS A 143 -17.08 -7.34 -7.74
C LYS A 143 -16.14 -8.48 -7.40
N LYS A 144 -15.60 -9.18 -8.39
CA LYS A 144 -14.62 -10.26 -8.21
C LYS A 144 -13.19 -9.74 -8.07
N ARG A 145 -12.95 -8.48 -8.45
CA ARG A 145 -11.63 -7.83 -8.42
C ARG A 145 -11.34 -7.24 -7.05
N THR A 146 -10.96 -8.10 -6.11
CA THR A 146 -10.51 -7.69 -4.77
C THR A 146 -9.04 -8.03 -4.58
N LEU A 147 -8.35 -7.32 -3.70
CA LEU A 147 -6.96 -7.66 -3.35
C LEU A 147 -6.85 -9.09 -2.83
N THR A 148 -7.82 -9.56 -2.06
CA THR A 148 -7.85 -10.95 -1.57
C THR A 148 -7.87 -11.95 -2.74
N ASN A 149 -8.75 -11.75 -3.71
CA ASN A 149 -8.82 -12.61 -4.88
C ASN A 149 -7.54 -12.56 -5.72
N LEU A 150 -6.99 -11.36 -5.94
CA LEU A 150 -5.72 -11.19 -6.65
C LEU A 150 -4.59 -12.00 -6.02
N TYR A 151 -4.43 -11.93 -4.70
CA TYR A 151 -3.36 -12.64 -4.00
C TYR A 151 -3.64 -14.14 -3.85
N ASN A 152 -4.89 -14.57 -3.87
CA ASN A 152 -5.25 -15.99 -3.94
C ASN A 152 -5.00 -16.60 -5.33
N GLU A 153 -5.32 -15.85 -6.39
CA GLU A 153 -5.04 -16.25 -7.78
C GLU A 153 -3.55 -16.23 -8.10
N ARG A 154 -2.84 -15.28 -7.55
CA ARG A 154 -1.40 -15.02 -7.68
C ARG A 154 -0.87 -15.18 -9.11
N PRO A 155 -1.34 -14.38 -10.06
CA PRO A 155 -0.92 -14.48 -11.45
C PRO A 155 0.58 -14.21 -11.61
N THR A 156 1.18 -14.76 -12.67
CA THR A 156 2.63 -14.68 -12.92
C THR A 156 3.19 -13.25 -12.87
N TRP A 157 2.44 -12.27 -13.37
CA TRP A 157 2.90 -10.87 -13.32
C TRP A 157 3.02 -10.33 -11.90
N LEU A 158 2.15 -10.78 -10.97
CA LEU A 158 2.21 -10.39 -9.57
C LEU A 158 3.44 -11.00 -8.89
N ASP A 159 3.71 -12.28 -9.14
CA ASP A 159 4.92 -12.96 -8.66
C ASP A 159 6.19 -12.28 -9.14
N LEU A 160 6.25 -11.93 -10.43
CA LEU A 160 7.40 -11.23 -11.01
C LEU A 160 7.59 -9.83 -10.40
N ALA A 161 6.49 -9.10 -10.15
CA ALA A 161 6.56 -7.78 -9.52
C ALA A 161 7.07 -7.88 -8.07
N HIS A 162 6.58 -8.84 -7.28
CA HIS A 162 7.08 -9.09 -5.92
C HIS A 162 8.54 -9.52 -5.93
N ARG A 163 8.94 -10.44 -6.81
CA ARG A 163 10.34 -10.88 -6.92
C ARG A 163 11.29 -9.71 -7.18
N ARG A 164 10.94 -8.82 -8.13
CA ARG A 164 11.73 -7.61 -8.40
C ARG A 164 11.84 -6.69 -7.20
N LEU A 165 10.75 -6.52 -6.48
CA LEU A 165 10.73 -5.71 -5.26
C LEU A 165 11.62 -6.34 -4.19
N ASP A 166 11.52 -7.65 -3.98
CA ASP A 166 12.32 -8.38 -3.00
C ASP A 166 13.81 -8.29 -3.33
N GLU A 167 14.20 -8.47 -4.59
CA GLU A 167 15.59 -8.30 -5.05
C GLU A 167 16.13 -6.90 -4.71
N ALA A 168 15.35 -5.84 -4.94
CA ALA A 168 15.74 -4.47 -4.63
C ALA A 168 15.88 -4.24 -3.11
N VAL A 169 14.94 -4.77 -2.31
CA VAL A 169 14.97 -4.63 -0.85
C VAL A 169 16.11 -5.44 -0.24
N PHE A 170 16.34 -6.69 -0.68
CA PHE A 170 17.47 -7.49 -0.22
C PHE A 170 18.81 -6.86 -0.57
N ALA A 171 18.95 -6.28 -1.76
CA ALA A 171 20.14 -5.53 -2.15
C ALA A 171 20.39 -4.33 -1.22
N ALA A 172 19.35 -3.67 -0.73
CA ALA A 172 19.47 -2.55 0.22
C ALA A 172 19.91 -3.01 1.63
N TYR A 173 19.65 -4.26 2.00
CA TYR A 173 20.23 -4.88 3.21
C TYR A 173 21.65 -5.43 2.98
N GLY A 174 22.09 -5.56 1.74
CA GLY A 174 23.32 -6.28 1.38
C GLY A 174 23.19 -7.80 1.55
N TRP A 175 21.99 -8.35 1.42
CA TRP A 175 21.69 -9.77 1.59
C TRP A 175 21.39 -10.45 0.26
N PRO A 176 21.67 -11.76 0.12
CA PRO A 176 21.26 -12.53 -1.05
C PRO A 176 19.74 -12.68 -1.12
N ALA A 177 19.18 -12.70 -2.32
CA ALA A 177 17.74 -12.76 -2.54
C ALA A 177 17.12 -14.15 -2.30
N ASP A 178 17.94 -15.20 -2.22
CA ASP A 178 17.54 -16.59 -2.09
C ASP A 178 17.54 -17.12 -0.65
N LEU A 179 17.64 -16.23 0.35
CA LEU A 179 17.54 -16.61 1.76
C LEU A 179 16.24 -17.36 2.04
N SER A 180 16.30 -18.41 2.85
CA SER A 180 15.09 -19.01 3.45
C SER A 180 14.41 -18.03 4.41
N ASP A 181 13.15 -18.29 4.76
CA ASP A 181 12.41 -17.43 5.71
C ASP A 181 13.05 -17.42 7.11
N ASP A 182 13.62 -18.56 7.54
CA ASP A 182 14.30 -18.65 8.84
C ASP A 182 15.61 -17.86 8.85
N GLU A 183 16.41 -17.94 7.78
CA GLU A 183 17.65 -17.15 7.65
C GLU A 183 17.35 -15.65 7.58
N LEU A 184 16.32 -15.28 6.81
CA LEU A 184 15.87 -13.90 6.71
C LEU A 184 15.43 -13.35 8.06
N LEU A 185 14.62 -14.12 8.80
CA LEU A 185 14.16 -13.76 10.14
C LEU A 185 15.33 -13.61 11.13
N ALA A 186 16.30 -14.53 11.10
CA ALA A 186 17.48 -14.45 11.94
C ALA A 186 18.28 -13.16 11.69
N ARG A 187 18.51 -12.81 10.42
CA ARG A 187 19.23 -11.58 10.05
C ARG A 187 18.45 -10.31 10.43
N LEU A 188 17.13 -10.30 10.25
CA LEU A 188 16.28 -9.18 10.67
C LEU A 188 16.34 -9.00 12.19
N LEU A 189 16.28 -10.09 12.95
CA LEU A 189 16.36 -10.04 14.41
C LEU A 189 17.74 -9.54 14.87
N GLU A 190 18.81 -10.04 14.30
CA GLU A 190 20.18 -9.58 14.59
C GLU A 190 20.34 -8.07 14.33
N LEU A 191 19.82 -7.59 13.17
CA LEU A 191 19.84 -6.16 12.84
C LEU A 191 19.00 -5.33 13.81
N ASN A 192 17.84 -5.81 14.21
CA ASN A 192 16.99 -5.14 15.20
C ASN A 192 17.69 -5.02 16.55
N LEU A 193 18.26 -6.12 17.06
CA LEU A 193 18.97 -6.14 18.35
C LEU A 193 20.23 -5.27 18.32
N SER A 194 20.98 -5.27 17.22
CA SER A 194 22.18 -4.42 17.09
C SER A 194 21.84 -2.93 17.13
N ARG A 195 20.72 -2.52 16.58
CA ARG A 195 20.24 -1.12 16.64
C ARG A 195 19.70 -0.73 18.00
N ALA A 196 19.01 -1.65 18.67
CA ALA A 196 18.52 -1.40 20.03
C ALA A 196 19.67 -1.22 21.04
N SER A 197 20.81 -1.88 20.83
CA SER A 197 21.99 -1.72 21.69
C SER A 197 22.79 -0.42 21.46
N GLN A 198 22.46 0.35 20.41
CA GLN A 198 23.11 1.62 20.06
C GLN A 198 22.31 2.85 20.50
N GLN A 199 21.09 2.65 21.00
CA GLN A 199 20.23 3.70 21.58
C GLN A 199 20.40 3.77 23.09
#